data_b68b793de735ca91a0813c6a8f44ca47
#
_entry.id   b68b793de735ca91a0813c6a8f44ca47
#
_cell.length_a   1.000
_cell.length_b   1.000
_cell.length_c   1.000
_cell.angle_alpha   90.00
_cell.angle_beta   90.00
_cell.angle_gamma   90.00
#
_symmetry.space_group_name_H-M   'P 1'
#
loop_
_entity.id
_entity.type
_entity.pdbx_description
1 polymer ?
#
loop_
_entity_poly.entity_id
_entity_poly.type
_entity_poly.pdbx_seq_one_letter_code
_entity_poly.pdbx_strand_id
1 'polypeptide(L)'
;MFWIIVIAVIALYVFYKKTHYNDPQELKELFKTTKGITDEQKASLRYFLNDPACLSKKPITDEEYDAMVINVLNSENWKQKALNKIGLDEDQLKEIEPVQFEGYVFENAYSKKSDKDDLWRSSCYQISWLFFSATQLYAYQYTFNMDNFDKKEQTLEYFYKDVTNFTTSSDTEETEVWNKKAKKFMKEKINSNRFTIVVPGDKFYCSLKQNDETERAIQGMKALLREKKNA
;
A
#
# COMPACT_ATOMS: atom_id res chain seq x y z
N MET A 1 27.13 46.59 16.84
CA MET A 1 27.31 45.53 17.85
C MET A 1 25.95 44.82 18.22
N PHE A 2 24.89 45.54 18.49
CA PHE A 2 23.59 45.03 18.84
C PHE A 2 22.99 44.05 17.80
N TRP A 3 23.04 44.40 16.51
CA TRP A 3 22.51 43.58 15.43
C TRP A 3 23.24 42.27 15.24
N ILE A 4 24.55 42.21 15.52
CA ILE A 4 25.35 40.95 15.40
C ILE A 4 24.90 39.96 16.49
N ILE A 5 24.59 40.46 17.71
CA ILE A 5 24.11 39.65 18.82
C ILE A 5 22.71 39.10 18.49
N VAL A 6 21.83 39.91 17.90
CA VAL A 6 20.49 39.48 17.48
C VAL A 6 20.55 38.37 16.41
N ILE A 7 21.41 38.56 15.41
CA ILE A 7 21.61 37.55 14.35
C ILE A 7 22.19 36.25 14.94
N ALA A 8 23.16 36.33 15.85
CA ALA A 8 23.72 35.17 16.53
C ALA A 8 22.69 34.41 17.38
N VAL A 9 21.82 35.14 18.11
CA VAL A 9 20.74 34.54 18.90
C VAL A 9 19.70 33.87 17.98
N ILE A 10 19.33 34.50 16.86
CA ILE A 10 18.43 33.90 15.89
C ILE A 10 19.06 32.64 15.25
N ALA A 11 20.34 32.71 14.88
CA ALA A 11 21.06 31.56 14.33
C ALA A 11 21.16 30.40 15.33
N LEU A 12 21.47 30.71 16.61
CA LEU A 12 21.49 29.74 17.70
C LEU A 12 20.09 29.14 17.97
N TYR A 13 19.06 29.94 17.92
CA TYR A 13 17.68 29.48 18.09
C TYR A 13 17.21 28.58 16.94
N VAL A 14 17.56 28.96 15.69
CA VAL A 14 17.29 28.14 14.51
C VAL A 14 18.10 26.83 14.57
N PHE A 15 19.38 26.91 14.98
CA PHE A 15 20.21 25.72 15.18
C PHE A 15 19.68 24.83 16.30
N TYR A 16 19.29 25.40 17.43
CA TYR A 16 18.68 24.67 18.55
C TYR A 16 17.37 23.98 18.12
N LYS A 17 16.48 24.71 17.43
CA LYS A 17 15.27 24.10 16.85
C LYS A 17 15.57 22.98 15.86
N LYS A 18 16.66 23.14 15.07
CA LYS A 18 17.06 22.15 14.05
C LYS A 18 17.67 20.88 14.67
N THR A 19 18.30 20.98 15.84
CA THR A 19 18.91 19.87 16.57
C THR A 19 17.98 19.18 17.58
N HIS A 20 16.94 19.88 18.06
CA HIS A 20 15.99 19.39 19.06
C HIS A 20 14.58 19.21 18.45
N TYR A 21 14.51 18.38 17.41
CA TYR A 21 13.24 17.98 16.84
C TYR A 21 12.44 17.15 17.86
N ASN A 22 11.24 17.58 18.12
CA ASN A 22 10.25 16.82 18.86
C ASN A 22 9.16 16.36 17.91
N ASP A 23 8.99 15.04 17.77
CA ASP A 23 7.83 14.48 17.06
C ASP A 23 6.54 15.09 17.65
N PRO A 24 5.51 15.36 16.84
CA PRO A 24 4.20 15.76 17.32
C PRO A 24 3.70 14.84 18.45
N GLN A 25 2.90 15.39 19.37
CA GLN A 25 2.46 14.63 20.55
C GLN A 25 1.73 13.34 20.14
N GLU A 26 0.92 13.41 19.08
CA GLU A 26 0.19 12.25 18.52
C GLU A 26 1.12 11.14 18.07
N LEU A 27 2.24 11.45 17.39
CA LEU A 27 3.28 10.47 17.06
C LEU A 27 3.97 9.88 18.28
N LYS A 28 4.26 10.72 19.28
CA LYS A 28 4.87 10.24 20.52
C LYS A 28 3.96 9.24 21.23
N GLU A 29 2.67 9.49 21.21
CA GLU A 29 1.68 8.58 21.77
C GLU A 29 1.59 7.31 20.96
N LEU A 30 1.53 7.38 19.62
CA LEU A 30 1.59 6.22 18.73
C LEU A 30 2.85 5.38 18.95
N PHE A 31 4.03 6.01 19.06
CA PHE A 31 5.28 5.28 19.31
C PHE A 31 5.33 4.65 20.71
N LYS A 32 4.62 5.19 21.69
CA LYS A 32 4.53 4.61 23.04
C LYS A 32 3.54 3.44 23.11
N THR A 33 2.44 3.54 22.38
CA THR A 33 1.37 2.54 22.41
C THR A 33 1.72 1.32 21.55
N THR A 34 2.45 1.51 20.45
CA THR A 34 2.90 0.41 19.58
C THR A 34 4.22 -0.17 20.09
N LYS A 35 4.14 -1.23 20.90
CA LYS A 35 5.34 -1.93 21.40
C LYS A 35 6.17 -2.52 20.26
N GLY A 36 7.48 -2.26 20.28
CA GLY A 36 8.42 -2.86 19.34
C GLY A 36 8.44 -2.24 17.94
N ILE A 37 7.79 -1.09 17.74
CA ILE A 37 7.79 -0.36 16.46
C ILE A 37 9.22 -0.14 15.94
N THR A 38 9.49 -0.55 14.70
CA THR A 38 10.81 -0.41 14.06
C THR A 38 11.09 1.02 13.63
N ASP A 39 12.35 1.30 13.27
CA ASP A 39 12.71 2.63 12.77
C ASP A 39 12.13 2.90 11.37
N GLU A 40 11.96 1.85 10.54
CA GLU A 40 11.26 1.92 9.25
C GLU A 40 9.77 2.26 9.45
N GLN A 41 9.10 1.62 10.40
CA GLN A 41 7.71 1.92 10.73
C GLN A 41 7.54 3.35 11.26
N LYS A 42 8.46 3.82 12.12
CA LYS A 42 8.50 5.23 12.55
C LYS A 42 8.73 6.18 11.38
N ALA A 43 9.59 5.80 10.42
CA ALA A 43 9.82 6.58 9.22
C ALA A 43 8.56 6.66 8.34
N SER A 44 7.85 5.54 8.16
CA SER A 44 6.56 5.50 7.47
C SER A 44 5.53 6.44 8.11
N LEU A 45 5.35 6.37 9.43
CA LEU A 45 4.43 7.26 10.14
C LEU A 45 4.80 8.74 9.98
N ARG A 46 6.11 9.07 10.00
CA ARG A 46 6.58 10.46 9.75
C ARG A 46 6.29 10.93 8.33
N TYR A 47 6.33 10.02 7.35
CA TYR A 47 5.96 10.35 5.98
C TYR A 47 4.52 10.82 5.88
N PHE A 48 3.58 10.15 6.54
CA PHE A 48 2.16 10.51 6.51
C PHE A 48 1.83 11.79 7.29
N LEU A 49 2.58 12.09 8.34
CA LEU A 49 2.37 13.32 9.12
C LEU A 49 2.68 14.60 8.37
N ASN A 50 3.59 14.58 7.42
CA ASN A 50 3.96 15.71 6.54
C ASN A 50 3.85 17.11 7.21
N ASP A 51 4.38 17.26 8.43
CA ASP A 51 4.34 18.54 9.15
C ASP A 51 5.64 19.33 8.89
N PRO A 52 5.58 20.44 8.13
CA PRO A 52 6.75 21.29 7.87
C PRO A 52 7.29 22.00 9.13
N ALA A 53 6.53 22.04 10.24
CA ALA A 53 7.03 22.52 11.52
C ALA A 53 8.09 21.58 12.13
N CYS A 54 8.23 20.39 11.57
CA CYS A 54 9.23 19.40 11.89
C CYS A 54 10.58 19.70 11.22
N LEU A 55 11.12 20.89 11.43
CA LEU A 55 12.32 21.40 10.74
C LEU A 55 13.66 20.72 11.10
N SER A 56 13.68 19.70 11.96
CA SER A 56 14.93 19.14 12.45
C SER A 56 15.37 17.83 11.77
N LYS A 57 14.48 17.14 11.08
CA LYS A 57 14.81 15.99 10.23
C LYS A 57 14.32 16.27 8.81
N LYS A 58 15.12 15.89 7.82
CA LYS A 58 14.70 15.95 6.42
C LYS A 58 13.37 15.18 6.29
N PRO A 59 12.30 15.78 5.75
CA PRO A 59 11.07 15.07 5.50
C PRO A 59 11.34 13.88 4.58
N ILE A 60 10.68 12.77 4.82
CA ILE A 60 10.72 11.62 3.92
C ILE A 60 9.98 12.01 2.64
N THR A 61 10.65 11.84 1.51
CA THR A 61 10.07 12.15 0.20
C THR A 61 9.16 11.01 -0.28
N ASP A 62 8.36 11.28 -1.31
CA ASP A 62 7.51 10.26 -1.92
C ASP A 62 8.34 9.12 -2.49
N GLU A 63 9.48 9.44 -3.13
CA GLU A 63 10.42 8.47 -3.68
C GLU A 63 11.10 7.61 -2.59
N GLU A 64 11.44 8.22 -1.45
CA GLU A 64 12.00 7.49 -0.31
C GLU A 64 10.95 6.54 0.29
N TYR A 65 9.69 6.95 0.36
CA TYR A 65 8.59 6.11 0.82
C TYR A 65 8.30 4.97 -0.15
N ASP A 66 8.21 5.26 -1.45
CA ASP A 66 8.03 4.25 -2.49
C ASP A 66 9.16 3.21 -2.47
N ALA A 67 10.42 3.65 -2.25
CA ALA A 67 11.55 2.75 -2.09
C ALA A 67 11.40 1.83 -0.86
N MET A 68 10.84 2.30 0.25
CA MET A 68 10.57 1.45 1.42
C MET A 68 9.54 0.35 1.08
N VAL A 69 8.47 0.68 0.36
CA VAL A 69 7.47 -0.29 -0.10
C VAL A 69 8.10 -1.31 -1.06
N ILE A 70 8.89 -0.84 -2.03
CA ILE A 70 9.62 -1.68 -3.00
C ILE A 70 10.59 -2.63 -2.29
N ASN A 71 11.27 -2.20 -1.23
CA ASN A 71 12.15 -3.06 -0.45
C ASN A 71 11.39 -4.23 0.19
N VAL A 72 10.18 -3.98 0.70
CA VAL A 72 9.33 -5.07 1.22
C VAL A 72 8.90 -6.01 0.08
N LEU A 73 8.52 -5.46 -1.08
CA LEU A 73 8.15 -6.27 -2.25
C LEU A 73 9.31 -7.14 -2.74
N ASN A 74 10.54 -6.63 -2.69
CA ASN A 74 11.74 -7.35 -3.13
C ASN A 74 12.32 -8.29 -2.04
N SER A 75 11.81 -8.26 -0.82
CA SER A 75 12.33 -9.08 0.28
C SER A 75 11.98 -10.56 0.17
N GLU A 76 11.02 -10.91 -0.69
CA GLU A 76 10.48 -12.26 -0.83
C GLU A 76 10.19 -12.58 -2.30
N ASN A 77 10.36 -13.84 -2.70
CA ASN A 77 9.83 -14.34 -3.98
C ASN A 77 8.33 -14.66 -3.82
N TRP A 78 7.50 -13.65 -3.99
CA TRP A 78 6.05 -13.76 -3.76
C TRP A 78 5.37 -14.78 -4.66
N LYS A 79 5.83 -14.95 -5.92
CA LYS A 79 5.31 -15.98 -6.82
C LYS A 79 5.55 -17.37 -6.25
N GLN A 80 6.79 -17.67 -5.88
CA GLN A 80 7.14 -18.97 -5.30
C GLN A 80 6.45 -19.23 -3.97
N LYS A 81 6.35 -18.20 -3.14
CA LYS A 81 5.62 -18.27 -1.87
C LYS A 81 4.15 -18.59 -2.09
N ALA A 82 3.52 -17.93 -3.06
CA ALA A 82 2.13 -18.17 -3.44
C ALA A 82 1.92 -19.62 -3.90
N LEU A 83 2.77 -20.13 -4.80
CA LEU A 83 2.73 -21.52 -5.29
C LEU A 83 2.84 -22.51 -4.13
N ASN A 84 3.81 -22.32 -3.24
CA ASN A 84 4.00 -23.17 -2.08
C ASN A 84 2.78 -23.16 -1.14
N LYS A 85 2.13 -22.01 -0.97
CA LYS A 85 0.95 -21.84 -0.11
C LYS A 85 -0.31 -22.48 -0.70
N ILE A 86 -0.47 -22.40 -2.01
CA ILE A 86 -1.58 -23.01 -2.74
C ILE A 86 -1.35 -24.52 -2.90
N GLY A 87 -0.10 -24.96 -2.89
CA GLY A 87 0.27 -26.37 -3.13
C GLY A 87 0.28 -26.74 -4.60
N LEU A 88 0.60 -25.79 -5.48
CA LEU A 88 0.73 -25.99 -6.93
C LEU A 88 2.19 -26.08 -7.35
N ASP A 89 2.47 -26.98 -8.25
CA ASP A 89 3.74 -27.02 -8.98
C ASP A 89 3.66 -26.16 -10.25
N GLU A 90 4.76 -25.51 -10.62
CA GLU A 90 4.81 -24.68 -11.84
C GLU A 90 4.41 -25.46 -13.11
N ASP A 91 4.66 -26.78 -13.12
CA ASP A 91 4.29 -27.66 -14.22
C ASP A 91 2.78 -27.77 -14.46
N GLN A 92 1.97 -27.52 -13.44
CA GLN A 92 0.50 -27.53 -13.53
C GLN A 92 -0.07 -26.25 -14.14
N LEU A 93 0.76 -25.21 -14.30
CA LEU A 93 0.37 -23.86 -14.72
C LEU A 93 0.93 -23.48 -16.09
N LYS A 94 1.43 -24.45 -16.87
CA LYS A 94 2.16 -24.21 -18.14
C LYS A 94 1.34 -23.56 -19.26
N GLU A 95 0.01 -23.59 -19.17
CA GLU A 95 -0.84 -23.09 -20.26
C GLU A 95 -0.98 -21.57 -20.25
N ILE A 96 -0.89 -20.93 -19.08
CA ILE A 96 -1.18 -19.51 -18.92
C ILE A 96 -0.25 -18.92 -17.88
N GLU A 97 0.41 -17.82 -18.24
CA GLU A 97 1.28 -17.12 -17.30
C GLU A 97 0.46 -16.54 -16.13
N PRO A 98 0.95 -16.70 -14.88
CA PRO A 98 0.34 -16.08 -13.72
C PRO A 98 0.32 -14.55 -13.84
N VAL A 99 -0.74 -13.93 -13.31
CA VAL A 99 -0.90 -12.48 -13.31
C VAL A 99 -0.69 -11.94 -11.91
N GLN A 100 0.18 -10.92 -11.81
CA GLN A 100 0.39 -10.17 -10.57
C GLN A 100 -0.39 -8.86 -10.61
N PHE A 101 -1.07 -8.55 -9.52
CA PHE A 101 -1.60 -7.24 -9.21
C PHE A 101 -1.02 -6.74 -7.90
N GLU A 102 -0.82 -5.44 -7.83
CA GLU A 102 -0.36 -4.79 -6.61
C GLU A 102 -0.91 -3.37 -6.51
N GLY A 103 -1.03 -2.86 -5.30
CA GLY A 103 -1.48 -1.49 -5.08
C GLY A 103 -1.68 -1.15 -3.62
N TYR A 104 -1.89 0.14 -3.38
CA TYR A 104 -2.24 0.64 -2.06
C TYR A 104 -3.65 0.23 -1.65
N VAL A 105 -3.82 -0.08 -0.37
CA VAL A 105 -5.11 -0.29 0.31
C VAL A 105 -5.33 0.90 1.22
N PHE A 106 -6.46 1.55 1.11
CA PHE A 106 -6.72 2.80 1.83
C PHE A 106 -7.64 2.63 3.03
N GLU A 107 -8.38 1.53 3.06
CA GLU A 107 -9.29 1.24 4.16
C GLU A 107 -8.53 1.04 5.48
N ASN A 108 -8.88 1.83 6.50
CA ASN A 108 -8.26 1.81 7.82
C ASN A 108 -6.73 2.01 7.80
N ALA A 109 -6.23 2.84 6.89
CA ALA A 109 -4.81 3.13 6.72
C ALA A 109 -4.53 4.63 6.82
N TYR A 110 -3.29 5.01 7.10
CA TYR A 110 -2.82 6.38 6.93
C TYR A 110 -2.54 6.66 5.46
N SER A 111 -2.98 7.81 4.98
CA SER A 111 -2.79 8.17 3.57
C SER A 111 -2.33 9.59 3.38
N LYS A 112 -1.65 9.81 2.27
CA LYS A 112 -1.15 11.12 1.86
C LYS A 112 -1.25 11.26 0.35
N LYS A 113 -1.75 12.39 -0.11
CA LYS A 113 -1.69 12.78 -1.50
C LYS A 113 -0.38 13.51 -1.77
N SER A 114 0.34 13.13 -2.80
CA SER A 114 1.55 13.80 -3.22
C SER A 114 1.22 15.13 -3.90
N ASP A 115 2.01 16.16 -3.58
CA ASP A 115 1.94 17.47 -4.26
C ASP A 115 2.68 17.45 -5.62
N LYS A 116 3.46 16.37 -5.93
CA LYS A 116 4.28 16.28 -7.13
C LYS A 116 3.61 15.55 -8.29
N ASP A 117 3.04 14.39 -8.00
CA ASP A 117 2.48 13.46 -8.99
C ASP A 117 0.96 13.28 -8.86
N ASP A 118 0.34 13.97 -7.90
CA ASP A 118 -1.09 13.91 -7.59
C ASP A 118 -1.59 12.51 -7.16
N LEU A 119 -0.67 11.56 -6.91
CA LEU A 119 -1.00 10.19 -6.53
C LEU A 119 -1.17 10.06 -5.02
N TRP A 120 -2.10 9.19 -4.63
CA TRP A 120 -2.29 8.79 -3.25
C TRP A 120 -1.36 7.64 -2.88
N ARG A 121 -0.75 7.73 -1.70
CA ARG A 121 0.00 6.66 -1.04
C ARG A 121 -0.65 6.32 0.28
N SER A 122 -0.58 5.05 0.65
CA SER A 122 -1.15 4.52 1.89
C SER A 122 -0.10 3.77 2.70
N SER A 123 -0.30 3.70 4.02
CA SER A 123 0.51 2.86 4.89
C SER A 123 0.26 1.35 4.70
N CYS A 124 -0.78 0.99 3.98
CA CYS A 124 -1.14 -0.39 3.69
C CYS A 124 -0.96 -0.71 2.21
N TYR A 125 -0.29 -1.82 1.91
CA TYR A 125 -0.02 -2.27 0.54
C TYR A 125 -0.39 -3.73 0.35
N GLN A 126 -0.84 -4.08 -0.86
CA GLN A 126 -1.31 -5.42 -1.20
C GLN A 126 -0.65 -5.92 -2.48
N ILE A 127 -0.21 -7.18 -2.45
CA ILE A 127 0.20 -7.94 -3.62
C ILE A 127 -0.74 -9.13 -3.80
N SER A 128 -1.14 -9.39 -5.02
CA SER A 128 -2.02 -10.49 -5.37
C SER A 128 -1.46 -11.24 -6.58
N TRP A 129 -1.43 -12.56 -6.50
CA TRP A 129 -1.08 -13.45 -7.61
C TRP A 129 -2.29 -14.27 -8.00
N LEU A 130 -2.57 -14.35 -9.29
CA LEU A 130 -3.61 -15.18 -9.88
C LEU A 130 -2.95 -16.25 -10.76
N PHE A 131 -3.29 -17.50 -10.53
CA PHE A 131 -2.80 -18.67 -11.25
C PHE A 131 -3.98 -19.37 -11.92
N PHE A 132 -3.75 -19.90 -13.11
CA PHE A 132 -4.80 -20.44 -13.95
C PHE A 132 -4.48 -21.90 -14.29
N SER A 133 -5.39 -22.81 -13.98
CA SER A 133 -5.35 -24.20 -14.43
C SER A 133 -6.42 -24.43 -15.52
N ALA A 134 -6.58 -25.66 -15.94
CA ALA A 134 -7.61 -26.02 -16.93
C ALA A 134 -9.04 -25.70 -16.45
N THR A 135 -9.33 -25.87 -15.15
CA THR A 135 -10.69 -25.78 -14.60
C THR A 135 -10.87 -24.78 -13.47
N GLN A 136 -9.77 -24.26 -12.90
CA GLN A 136 -9.78 -23.45 -11.69
C GLN A 136 -8.88 -22.23 -11.81
N LEU A 137 -9.27 -21.18 -11.08
CA LEU A 137 -8.48 -20.02 -10.76
C LEU A 137 -8.02 -20.13 -9.31
N TYR A 138 -6.74 -19.97 -9.06
CA TYR A 138 -6.18 -19.86 -7.73
C TYR A 138 -5.72 -18.43 -7.48
N ALA A 139 -5.98 -17.93 -6.29
CA ALA A 139 -5.56 -16.61 -5.88
C ALA A 139 -4.73 -16.69 -4.60
N TYR A 140 -3.63 -15.97 -4.58
CA TYR A 140 -2.84 -15.69 -3.39
C TYR A 140 -2.82 -14.19 -3.17
N GLN A 141 -3.01 -13.76 -1.94
CA GLN A 141 -2.97 -12.36 -1.58
C GLN A 141 -2.22 -12.15 -0.28
N TYR A 142 -1.36 -11.17 -0.28
CA TYR A 142 -0.64 -10.71 0.89
C TYR A 142 -0.79 -9.20 1.05
N THR A 143 -1.29 -8.77 2.20
CA THR A 143 -1.44 -7.37 2.58
C THR A 143 -0.55 -7.10 3.78
N PHE A 144 0.21 -6.02 3.75
CA PHE A 144 1.11 -5.62 4.82
C PHE A 144 1.01 -4.12 5.11
N ASN A 145 1.31 -3.76 6.36
CA ASN A 145 1.35 -2.38 6.81
C ASN A 145 2.78 -1.89 7.00
N MET A 146 3.04 -0.66 6.56
CA MET A 146 4.33 0.00 6.70
C MET A 146 4.49 0.70 8.05
N ASP A 147 3.40 0.88 8.78
CA ASP A 147 3.34 1.63 10.06
C ASP A 147 3.21 0.72 11.29
N ASN A 148 2.86 -0.56 11.09
CA ASN A 148 2.67 -1.53 12.16
C ASN A 148 3.05 -2.94 11.69
N PHE A 149 2.79 -3.98 12.51
CA PHE A 149 3.11 -5.38 12.20
C PHE A 149 1.94 -6.16 11.61
N ASP A 150 0.80 -5.51 11.38
CA ASP A 150 -0.36 -6.19 10.86
C ASP A 150 -0.15 -6.62 9.42
N LYS A 151 -0.50 -7.85 9.17
CA LYS A 151 -0.44 -8.49 7.85
C LYS A 151 -1.62 -9.43 7.68
N LYS A 152 -2.06 -9.57 6.45
CA LYS A 152 -3.05 -10.55 6.07
C LYS A 152 -2.54 -11.37 4.90
N GLU A 153 -2.60 -12.69 5.02
CA GLU A 153 -2.24 -13.63 3.97
C GLU A 153 -3.41 -14.58 3.74
N GLN A 154 -3.82 -14.76 2.48
CA GLN A 154 -4.91 -15.66 2.14
C GLN A 154 -4.69 -16.32 0.78
N THR A 155 -5.21 -17.54 0.64
CA THR A 155 -5.31 -18.29 -0.60
C THR A 155 -6.77 -18.62 -0.87
N LEU A 156 -7.17 -18.61 -2.13
CA LEU A 156 -8.53 -18.88 -2.57
C LEU A 156 -8.49 -19.72 -3.85
N GLU A 157 -9.47 -20.58 -4.02
CA GLU A 157 -9.65 -21.43 -5.19
C GLU A 157 -11.07 -21.28 -5.70
N TYR A 158 -11.21 -21.02 -7.00
CA TYR A 158 -12.51 -20.86 -7.64
C TYR A 158 -12.57 -21.69 -8.91
N PHE A 159 -13.61 -22.51 -9.07
CA PHE A 159 -13.90 -23.10 -10.38
C PHE A 159 -14.39 -22.01 -11.34
N TYR A 160 -13.96 -22.06 -12.60
CA TYR A 160 -14.41 -21.06 -13.59
C TYR A 160 -15.92 -21.02 -13.75
N LYS A 161 -16.60 -22.19 -13.67
CA LYS A 161 -18.06 -22.30 -13.74
C LYS A 161 -18.79 -21.51 -12.62
N ASP A 162 -18.12 -21.33 -11.48
CA ASP A 162 -18.69 -20.63 -10.32
C ASP A 162 -18.40 -19.13 -10.35
N VAL A 163 -17.50 -18.67 -11.22
CA VAL A 163 -17.24 -17.23 -11.37
C VAL A 163 -18.43 -16.58 -12.08
N THR A 164 -19.23 -15.83 -11.33
CA THR A 164 -20.40 -15.14 -11.88
C THR A 164 -20.05 -13.86 -12.61
N ASN A 165 -19.07 -13.12 -12.12
CA ASN A 165 -18.61 -11.87 -12.73
C ASN A 165 -17.14 -11.59 -12.41
N PHE A 166 -16.50 -10.79 -13.25
CA PHE A 166 -15.19 -10.18 -13.01
C PHE A 166 -15.21 -8.77 -13.58
N THR A 167 -14.84 -7.81 -12.76
CA THR A 167 -14.97 -6.39 -13.07
C THR A 167 -13.82 -5.57 -12.54
N THR A 168 -13.60 -4.43 -13.13
CA THR A 168 -12.81 -3.34 -12.54
C THR A 168 -13.78 -2.31 -11.99
N SER A 169 -13.54 -1.86 -10.78
CA SER A 169 -14.32 -0.81 -10.12
C SER A 169 -13.40 0.25 -9.52
N SER A 170 -13.95 1.44 -9.35
CA SER A 170 -13.38 2.46 -8.49
C SER A 170 -14.29 2.57 -7.28
N ASP A 171 -13.79 2.13 -6.13
CA ASP A 171 -14.55 2.13 -4.88
C ASP A 171 -14.10 3.30 -4.01
N THR A 172 -15.04 3.84 -3.22
CA THR A 172 -14.72 4.88 -2.24
C THR A 172 -14.33 4.22 -0.92
N GLU A 173 -13.11 4.47 -0.47
CA GLU A 173 -12.57 3.99 0.80
C GLU A 173 -12.39 5.13 1.79
N GLU A 174 -12.56 4.84 3.09
CA GLU A 174 -12.28 5.77 4.16
C GLU A 174 -10.85 5.54 4.68
N THR A 175 -10.06 6.61 4.73
CA THR A 175 -8.65 6.59 5.15
C THR A 175 -8.34 7.73 6.09
N GLU A 176 -7.23 7.65 6.80
CA GLU A 176 -6.80 8.69 7.75
C GLU A 176 -5.72 9.58 7.10
N VAL A 177 -6.01 10.87 6.98
CA VAL A 177 -5.13 11.87 6.38
C VAL A 177 -4.75 12.92 7.43
N TRP A 178 -3.47 13.29 7.46
CA TRP A 178 -2.99 14.32 8.39
C TRP A 178 -3.52 15.70 8.05
N ASN A 179 -4.29 16.29 8.96
CA ASN A 179 -4.75 17.66 8.82
C ASN A 179 -3.78 18.63 9.51
N LYS A 180 -3.04 19.39 8.71
CA LYS A 180 -2.01 20.35 9.17
C LYS A 180 -2.58 21.46 10.09
N LYS A 181 -3.84 21.86 9.90
CA LYS A 181 -4.50 22.90 10.71
C LYS A 181 -4.96 22.35 12.05
N ALA A 182 -5.59 21.19 12.03
CA ALA A 182 -6.08 20.52 13.25
C ALA A 182 -4.97 19.78 14.01
N LYS A 183 -3.79 19.56 13.39
CA LYS A 183 -2.65 18.79 13.91
C LYS A 183 -3.03 17.39 14.37
N LYS A 184 -3.92 16.73 13.66
CA LYS A 184 -4.39 15.36 13.90
C LYS A 184 -4.77 14.65 12.61
N PHE A 185 -4.81 13.32 12.65
CA PHE A 185 -5.40 12.54 11.58
C PHE A 185 -6.92 12.73 11.52
N MET A 186 -7.44 12.83 10.32
CA MET A 186 -8.87 12.97 10.04
C MET A 186 -9.26 11.99 8.94
N LYS A 187 -10.47 11.46 9.04
CA LYS A 187 -11.01 10.57 8.03
C LYS A 187 -11.35 11.33 6.76
N GLU A 188 -10.86 10.82 5.65
CA GLU A 188 -11.16 11.31 4.30
C GLU A 188 -11.61 10.15 3.42
N LYS A 189 -12.41 10.47 2.40
CA LYS A 189 -12.87 9.51 1.41
C LYS A 189 -12.07 9.67 0.14
N ILE A 190 -11.49 8.58 -0.33
CA ILE A 190 -10.71 8.55 -1.57
C ILE A 190 -11.20 7.41 -2.47
N ASN A 191 -10.96 7.54 -3.77
CA ASN A 191 -11.29 6.49 -4.71
C ASN A 191 -10.08 5.58 -4.91
N SER A 192 -10.30 4.28 -4.77
CA SER A 192 -9.32 3.23 -5.07
C SER A 192 -9.78 2.37 -6.23
N ASN A 193 -8.85 1.93 -7.06
CA ASN A 193 -9.14 1.03 -8.15
C ASN A 193 -8.91 -0.42 -7.75
N ARG A 194 -9.87 -1.28 -8.12
CA ARG A 194 -9.84 -2.69 -7.80
C ARG A 194 -10.21 -3.55 -9.01
N PHE A 195 -9.57 -4.70 -9.11
CA PHE A 195 -10.10 -5.81 -9.89
C PHE A 195 -10.84 -6.76 -8.95
N THR A 196 -12.06 -7.13 -9.32
CA THR A 196 -12.92 -7.96 -8.48
C THR A 196 -13.37 -9.20 -9.23
N ILE A 197 -13.26 -10.36 -8.60
CA ILE A 197 -13.85 -11.62 -9.01
C ILE A 197 -15.02 -11.91 -8.07
N VAL A 198 -16.19 -12.22 -8.64
CA VAL A 198 -17.41 -12.49 -7.90
C VAL A 198 -17.80 -13.93 -8.10
N VAL A 199 -18.02 -14.65 -7.02
CA VAL A 199 -18.58 -16.00 -6.97
C VAL A 199 -19.81 -16.02 -6.06
N PRO A 200 -20.67 -17.03 -6.10
CA PRO A 200 -21.82 -17.12 -5.20
C PRO A 200 -21.40 -17.07 -3.73
N GLY A 201 -21.83 -16.03 -3.02
CA GLY A 201 -21.58 -15.85 -1.59
C GLY A 201 -20.22 -15.23 -1.22
N ASP A 202 -19.34 -14.94 -2.21
CA ASP A 202 -18.02 -14.37 -1.95
C ASP A 202 -17.56 -13.39 -3.02
N LYS A 203 -16.61 -12.51 -2.65
CA LYS A 203 -15.93 -11.58 -3.55
C LYS A 203 -14.46 -11.53 -3.21
N PHE A 204 -13.62 -11.71 -4.22
CA PHE A 204 -12.19 -11.49 -4.12
C PHE A 204 -11.80 -10.24 -4.92
N TYR A 205 -11.06 -9.35 -4.32
CA TYR A 205 -10.59 -8.15 -5.00
C TYR A 205 -9.08 -7.96 -4.86
N CYS A 206 -8.45 -7.46 -5.94
CA CYS A 206 -7.06 -7.06 -5.97
C CYS A 206 -6.99 -5.54 -6.05
N SER A 207 -6.17 -4.93 -5.21
CA SER A 207 -5.79 -3.52 -5.37
C SER A 207 -4.99 -3.32 -6.64
N LEU A 208 -5.22 -2.23 -7.35
CA LEU A 208 -4.61 -1.95 -8.63
C LEU A 208 -3.76 -0.69 -8.58
N LYS A 209 -2.54 -0.80 -9.08
CA LYS A 209 -1.72 0.34 -9.46
C LYS A 209 -2.25 0.92 -10.79
N GLN A 210 -2.46 2.22 -10.85
CA GLN A 210 -2.91 2.87 -12.08
C GLN A 210 -1.75 3.05 -13.04
N ASN A 211 -1.62 2.15 -14.00
CA ASN A 211 -0.69 2.26 -15.12
C ASN A 211 -1.19 1.43 -16.33
N ASP A 212 -0.64 1.71 -17.51
CA ASP A 212 -1.01 1.05 -18.77
C ASP A 212 -0.71 -0.45 -18.77
N GLU A 213 0.27 -0.89 -18.00
CA GLU A 213 0.63 -2.31 -17.87
C GLU A 213 -0.45 -3.09 -17.13
N THR A 214 -0.92 -2.54 -16.01
CA THR A 214 -2.04 -3.10 -15.25
C THR A 214 -3.31 -3.18 -16.10
N GLU A 215 -3.62 -2.15 -16.87
CA GLU A 215 -4.80 -2.16 -17.75
C GLU A 215 -4.70 -3.25 -18.82
N ARG A 216 -3.54 -3.41 -19.44
CA ARG A 216 -3.29 -4.49 -20.43
C ARG A 216 -3.43 -5.87 -19.79
N ALA A 217 -2.85 -6.09 -18.61
CA ALA A 217 -2.98 -7.33 -17.86
C ALA A 217 -4.45 -7.64 -17.54
N ILE A 218 -5.23 -6.64 -17.13
CA ILE A 218 -6.67 -6.78 -16.85
C ILE A 218 -7.44 -7.20 -18.11
N GLN A 219 -7.18 -6.57 -19.27
CA GLN A 219 -7.87 -6.91 -20.50
C GLN A 219 -7.55 -8.34 -20.96
N GLY A 220 -6.27 -8.73 -20.91
CA GLY A 220 -5.83 -10.10 -21.20
C GLY A 220 -6.51 -11.12 -20.29
N MET A 221 -6.54 -10.86 -18.99
CA MET A 221 -7.17 -11.74 -18.02
C MET A 221 -8.69 -11.81 -18.20
N LYS A 222 -9.37 -10.70 -18.49
CA LYS A 222 -10.81 -10.71 -18.80
C LYS A 222 -11.13 -11.55 -20.04
N ALA A 223 -10.30 -11.50 -21.08
CA ALA A 223 -10.46 -12.32 -22.27
C ALA A 223 -10.33 -13.82 -21.93
N LEU A 224 -9.30 -14.17 -21.16
CA LEU A 224 -9.04 -15.51 -20.69
C LEU A 224 -10.18 -16.08 -19.83
N LEU A 225 -10.65 -15.33 -18.86
CA LEU A 225 -11.76 -15.76 -17.97
C LEU A 225 -13.05 -15.99 -18.76
N ARG A 226 -13.32 -15.19 -19.81
CA ARG A 226 -14.45 -15.42 -20.73
C ARG A 226 -14.31 -16.71 -21.50
N GLU A 227 -13.12 -16.98 -22.03
CA GLU A 227 -12.83 -18.23 -22.77
C GLU A 227 -13.05 -19.45 -21.87
N LYS A 228 -12.40 -19.46 -20.70
CA LYS A 228 -12.48 -20.58 -19.74
C LYS A 228 -13.89 -20.79 -19.15
N LYS A 229 -14.68 -19.75 -19.05
CA LYS A 229 -16.09 -19.86 -18.59
C LYS A 229 -17.01 -20.46 -19.63
N ASN A 230 -16.69 -20.34 -20.91
CA ASN A 230 -17.50 -20.83 -22.02
C ASN A 230 -17.03 -22.20 -22.54
N ALA A 231 -15.91 -22.72 -22.06
CA ALA A 231 -15.37 -24.04 -22.37
C ALA A 231 -15.97 -25.12 -21.46
#